data_7113de4fa410a36bb64b07796e14504b
#
_entry.id   7113de4fa410a36bb64b07796e14504b
#
_cell.length_a   1.000
_cell.length_b   1.000
_cell.length_c   1.000
_cell.angle_alpha   90.00
_cell.angle_beta   90.00
_cell.angle_gamma   90.00
#
_symmetry.space_group_name_H-M   'P 1'
#
loop_
_entity.id
_entity.type
_entity.pdbx_description
1 polymer ?
#
loop_
_entity_poly.entity_id
_entity_poly.type
_entity_poly.pdbx_seq_one_letter_code
_entity_poly.pdbx_strand_id
1 'polypeptide(L)'
;MIGDKVKGRRRQGRRQGIFLFDMIKNCSNSKRGWLVLAVLLFQQPSIADDDEFSRCIAGLQDRARSEQLPAWIVDDVLGGLEHVPRVIELDRSQPEFSQTFAQYYYGRVTRGRIRRGQRLLSEHEEFLQALTKQYGVPGRYLVAFWGLETNFGRNLGRMPVLDSLATLACDPRRQEFFTEELMHALALLQRESLSPAEMRGSWAGAMGHTQFMPSAYRNHAADGDGDGKVNLWRSERDALTSGANYLANLGWQPGQRWGREVLLPEAFPYARTGLGNSQPLSVWRRLGVSFLDGRALPDVDMEASVLVPAGHEGPAFLVYSNFNVIMQWNRSEYYALSVGLLADRLVGAGPLARPPSTSQAALSRQTVEAMQRQLNHLGFNAGEIDGVLGSMTQSALREFQASNGMIADGYPDRGTLCRLSERSGDTSCL
;
A
#
# COMPACT_ATOMS: atom_id res chain seq x y z
N MET A 1 -14.90 -58.61 31.95
CA MET A 1 -15.45 -59.39 30.83
C MET A 1 -15.01 -58.73 29.57
N ILE A 2 -14.04 -59.30 28.97
CA ILE A 2 -13.98 -59.79 27.59
C ILE A 2 -13.93 -58.61 26.60
N GLY A 3 -12.82 -58.25 26.04
CA GLY A 3 -11.93 -58.98 25.11
C GLY A 3 -12.21 -58.40 23.70
N ASP A 4 -11.43 -58.14 22.78
CA ASP A 4 -10.10 -58.52 22.39
C ASP A 4 -9.69 -57.84 21.10
N LYS A 5 -8.36 -57.64 20.92
CA LYS A 5 -7.51 -57.76 19.72
C LYS A 5 -7.55 -56.73 18.59
N VAL A 6 -6.50 -55.95 18.45
CA VAL A 6 -5.20 -56.19 17.76
C VAL A 6 -5.26 -56.33 16.24
N LYS A 7 -4.57 -55.47 15.56
CA LYS A 7 -3.52 -55.64 14.48
C LYS A 7 -3.26 -54.30 13.81
N GLY A 8 -2.24 -53.66 13.95
CA GLY A 8 -0.88 -53.71 13.56
C GLY A 8 -0.60 -53.86 12.04
N ARG A 9 -0.27 -52.74 11.36
CA ARG A 9 0.53 -52.82 10.11
C ARG A 9 1.45 -51.61 9.96
N ARG A 10 2.73 -51.85 10.18
CA ARG A 10 3.86 -51.07 9.68
C ARG A 10 3.88 -51.15 8.12
N ARG A 11 4.14 -50.04 7.47
CA ARG A 11 4.84 -49.95 6.17
C ARG A 11 5.52 -48.61 6.14
N GLN A 12 6.83 -48.57 6.36
CA GLN A 12 7.93 -48.64 5.41
C GLN A 12 7.91 -47.53 4.37
N GLY A 13 8.92 -46.66 4.53
CA GLY A 13 9.30 -45.59 3.68
C GLY A 13 9.65 -46.01 2.26
N ARG A 14 9.43 -45.11 1.34
CA ARG A 14 10.08 -45.15 0.02
C ARG A 14 10.60 -43.76 -0.34
N ARG A 15 11.91 -43.69 -0.39
CA ARG A 15 12.69 -42.68 -1.11
C ARG A 15 12.25 -42.73 -2.58
N GLN A 16 12.01 -41.62 -3.18
CA GLN A 16 12.02 -41.47 -4.63
C GLN A 16 13.19 -40.56 -5.02
N GLY A 17 14.21 -41.25 -5.50
CA GLY A 17 15.30 -40.69 -6.28
C GLY A 17 14.92 -40.69 -7.76
N ILE A 18 15.33 -39.61 -8.39
CA ILE A 18 15.95 -39.54 -9.72
C ILE A 18 15.34 -40.46 -10.82
N PHE A 19 14.61 -39.81 -11.76
CA PHE A 19 14.52 -40.28 -13.14
C PHE A 19 14.91 -39.14 -14.09
N LEU A 20 16.17 -39.12 -14.43
CA LEU A 20 16.71 -38.56 -15.67
C LEU A 20 17.45 -39.74 -16.35
N PHE A 21 16.98 -40.19 -17.45
CA PHE A 21 17.63 -41.00 -18.49
C PHE A 21 16.57 -41.93 -19.12
N ASP A 22 16.14 -41.54 -20.32
CA ASP A 22 15.97 -42.41 -21.48
C ASP A 22 15.08 -41.70 -22.53
N MET A 23 15.73 -41.03 -23.45
CA MET A 23 15.17 -40.74 -24.79
C MET A 23 16.29 -40.30 -25.74
N ILE A 24 17.24 -41.21 -26.00
CA ILE A 24 18.08 -41.11 -27.19
C ILE A 24 18.27 -42.54 -27.74
N LYS A 25 17.46 -42.92 -28.72
CA LYS A 25 17.79 -43.90 -29.75
C LYS A 25 16.70 -43.86 -30.82
N ASN A 26 17.03 -43.24 -31.91
CA ASN A 26 16.81 -43.58 -33.31
C ASN A 26 16.61 -42.31 -34.16
N CYS A 27 17.65 -41.88 -34.79
CA CYS A 27 17.66 -41.44 -36.18
C CYS A 27 19.11 -41.35 -36.65
N SER A 28 19.51 -42.36 -37.41
CA SER A 28 20.75 -42.37 -38.13
C SER A 28 20.56 -41.69 -39.50
N ASN A 29 21.62 -41.02 -39.95
CA ASN A 29 21.92 -40.49 -41.27
C ASN A 29 21.38 -39.10 -41.63
N SER A 30 22.23 -38.08 -41.43
CA SER A 30 22.72 -37.23 -42.53
C SER A 30 23.79 -36.27 -42.00
N LYS A 31 24.93 -36.25 -42.67
CA LYS A 31 26.11 -35.44 -42.42
C LYS A 31 25.79 -33.97 -42.62
N ARG A 32 26.03 -33.14 -41.60
CA ARG A 32 26.69 -31.81 -41.62
C ARG A 32 26.57 -31.20 -40.25
N GLY A 33 27.71 -31.03 -39.58
CA GLY A 33 27.80 -30.49 -38.25
C GLY A 33 27.47 -29.01 -38.20
N TRP A 34 26.64 -28.66 -37.25
CA TRP A 34 26.56 -27.34 -36.62
C TRP A 34 26.55 -27.57 -35.11
N LEU A 35 27.69 -27.33 -34.49
CA LEU A 35 27.82 -27.22 -33.06
C LEU A 35 27.11 -25.91 -32.67
N VAL A 36 25.86 -26.01 -32.18
CA VAL A 36 25.21 -24.88 -31.49
C VAL A 36 25.73 -24.89 -30.06
N LEU A 37 26.77 -24.10 -29.82
CA LEU A 37 27.23 -23.74 -28.48
C LEU A 37 26.14 -22.87 -27.85
N ALA A 38 25.29 -23.44 -26.99
CA ALA A 38 24.38 -22.65 -26.13
C ALA A 38 25.25 -21.91 -25.12
N VAL A 39 25.65 -20.68 -25.44
CA VAL A 39 26.24 -19.76 -24.50
C VAL A 39 25.11 -19.30 -23.58
N LEU A 40 25.04 -19.86 -22.37
CA LEU A 40 24.31 -19.33 -21.24
C LEU A 40 24.96 -17.96 -20.91
N LEU A 41 24.43 -16.89 -21.47
CA LEU A 41 24.73 -15.54 -21.04
C LEU A 41 24.18 -15.40 -19.61
N PHE A 42 25.00 -15.71 -18.62
CA PHE A 42 24.89 -15.11 -17.30
C PHE A 42 25.11 -13.61 -17.54
N GLN A 43 24.06 -12.80 -17.48
CA GLN A 43 24.21 -11.38 -17.35
C GLN A 43 24.91 -11.14 -16.01
N GLN A 44 26.21 -10.94 -16.06
CA GLN A 44 26.95 -10.34 -14.95
C GLN A 44 26.49 -8.91 -14.83
N PRO A 45 26.29 -8.38 -13.59
CA PRO A 45 26.06 -6.94 -13.41
C PRO A 45 27.17 -6.19 -14.14
N SER A 46 26.81 -5.16 -14.90
CA SER A 46 27.79 -4.43 -15.70
C SER A 46 28.71 -3.66 -14.75
N ILE A 47 30.00 -3.77 -14.94
CA ILE A 47 31.05 -3.01 -14.23
C ILE A 47 30.75 -1.49 -14.25
N ALA A 48 30.00 -1.01 -15.24
CA ALA A 48 29.57 0.38 -15.36
C ALA A 48 28.57 0.82 -14.27
N ASP A 49 27.68 -0.07 -13.80
CA ASP A 49 26.68 0.26 -12.76
C ASP A 49 27.35 0.42 -11.37
N ASP A 50 28.37 -0.38 -11.09
CA ASP A 50 29.11 -0.31 -9.82
C ASP A 50 29.96 0.96 -9.72
N ASP A 51 30.56 1.42 -10.83
CA ASP A 51 31.34 2.68 -10.88
C ASP A 51 30.43 3.91 -10.74
N GLU A 52 29.20 3.86 -11.25
CA GLU A 52 28.22 4.95 -11.11
C GLU A 52 27.71 5.03 -9.68
N PHE A 53 27.34 3.89 -9.09
CA PHE A 53 26.90 3.82 -7.69
C PHE A 53 28.00 4.30 -6.73
N SER A 54 29.27 3.89 -6.94
CA SER A 54 30.39 4.33 -6.10
C SER A 54 30.61 5.84 -6.15
N ARG A 55 30.47 6.48 -7.34
CA ARG A 55 30.53 7.94 -7.47
C ARG A 55 29.37 8.64 -6.78
N CYS A 56 28.18 8.06 -6.85
CA CYS A 56 27.00 8.56 -6.14
C CYS A 56 27.22 8.49 -4.62
N ILE A 57 27.71 7.36 -4.09
CA ILE A 57 28.02 7.20 -2.65
C ILE A 57 29.03 8.27 -2.19
N ALA A 58 30.04 8.57 -2.96
CA ALA A 58 30.98 9.64 -2.62
C ALA A 58 30.30 11.01 -2.46
N GLY A 59 29.37 11.34 -3.36
CA GLY A 59 28.53 12.56 -3.25
C GLY A 59 27.62 12.55 -2.01
N LEU A 60 27.04 11.40 -1.67
CA LEU A 60 26.21 11.22 -0.47
C LEU A 60 27.07 11.35 0.82
N GLN A 61 28.32 10.88 0.80
CA GLN A 61 29.25 11.07 1.91
C GLN A 61 29.57 12.55 2.12
N ASP A 62 29.78 13.33 1.04
CA ASP A 62 29.98 14.77 1.15
C ASP A 62 28.76 15.49 1.73
N ARG A 63 27.55 15.09 1.32
CA ARG A 63 26.30 15.57 1.92
C ARG A 63 26.24 15.23 3.41
N ALA A 64 26.48 13.97 3.79
CA ALA A 64 26.47 13.52 5.18
C ALA A 64 27.46 14.26 6.06
N ARG A 65 28.69 14.59 5.54
CA ARG A 65 29.66 15.43 6.22
C ARG A 65 29.15 16.85 6.42
N SER A 66 28.50 17.44 5.42
CA SER A 66 27.93 18.79 5.53
C SER A 66 26.79 18.85 6.57
N GLU A 67 26.08 17.74 6.80
CA GLU A 67 25.08 17.60 7.85
C GLU A 67 25.67 17.18 9.22
N GLN A 68 26.97 17.14 9.33
CA GLN A 68 27.73 16.87 10.58
C GLN A 68 27.47 15.45 11.13
N LEU A 69 27.19 14.47 10.28
CA LEU A 69 27.10 13.07 10.72
C LEU A 69 28.50 12.57 11.15
N PRO A 70 28.61 11.70 12.18
CA PRO A 70 29.89 11.16 12.65
C PRO A 70 30.66 10.43 11.56
N ALA A 71 32.00 10.51 11.62
CA ALA A 71 32.88 9.90 10.63
C ALA A 71 32.64 8.40 10.44
N TRP A 72 32.38 7.64 11.51
CA TRP A 72 32.07 6.21 11.40
C TRP A 72 30.76 5.93 10.60
N ILE A 73 29.78 6.83 10.67
CA ILE A 73 28.56 6.71 9.84
C ILE A 73 28.88 7.00 8.38
N VAL A 74 29.68 8.05 8.14
CA VAL A 74 30.01 8.50 6.78
C VAL A 74 30.97 7.54 6.09
N ASP A 75 32.01 7.13 6.77
CA ASP A 75 33.12 6.39 6.15
C ASP A 75 32.86 4.87 6.20
N ASP A 76 32.45 4.33 7.37
CA ASP A 76 32.29 2.88 7.53
C ASP A 76 30.87 2.41 7.08
N VAL A 77 29.81 3.11 7.50
CA VAL A 77 28.44 2.68 7.18
C VAL A 77 28.07 3.08 5.75
N LEU A 78 28.06 4.38 5.45
CA LEU A 78 27.63 4.88 4.14
C LEU A 78 28.59 4.43 3.02
N GLY A 79 29.91 4.44 3.29
CA GLY A 79 30.92 3.94 2.35
C GLY A 79 30.85 2.43 2.10
N GLY A 80 30.24 1.68 3.00
CA GLY A 80 30.06 0.21 2.89
C GLY A 80 28.71 -0.22 2.34
N LEU A 81 27.82 0.70 1.90
CA LEU A 81 26.51 0.34 1.35
C LEU A 81 26.62 -0.29 -0.04
N GLU A 82 25.72 -1.22 -0.31
CA GLU A 82 25.70 -2.00 -1.55
C GLU A 82 24.53 -1.59 -2.46
N HIS A 83 24.79 -1.59 -3.77
CA HIS A 83 23.73 -1.43 -4.77
C HIS A 83 22.80 -2.64 -4.79
N VAL A 84 21.48 -2.42 -4.72
CA VAL A 84 20.46 -3.47 -4.70
C VAL A 84 19.55 -3.35 -5.94
N PRO A 85 19.90 -3.95 -7.11
CA PRO A 85 19.13 -3.81 -8.36
C PRO A 85 17.66 -4.17 -8.22
N ARG A 86 17.34 -5.12 -7.34
CA ARG A 86 15.95 -5.52 -7.06
C ARG A 86 15.09 -4.38 -6.54
N VAL A 87 15.65 -3.40 -5.86
CA VAL A 87 14.96 -2.19 -5.37
C VAL A 87 14.46 -1.36 -6.56
N ILE A 88 15.30 -1.16 -7.58
CA ILE A 88 14.93 -0.43 -8.79
C ILE A 88 13.80 -1.16 -9.57
N GLU A 89 13.88 -2.49 -9.67
CA GLU A 89 12.82 -3.28 -10.31
C GLU A 89 11.47 -3.10 -9.60
N LEU A 90 11.47 -3.14 -8.26
CA LEU A 90 10.27 -2.95 -7.44
C LEU A 90 9.73 -1.52 -7.55
N ASP A 91 10.62 -0.50 -7.55
CA ASP A 91 10.23 0.89 -7.73
C ASP A 91 9.55 1.15 -9.08
N ARG A 92 10.02 0.49 -10.14
CA ARG A 92 9.45 0.63 -11.49
C ARG A 92 8.18 -0.18 -11.71
N SER A 93 7.99 -1.29 -10.98
CA SER A 93 6.83 -2.18 -11.17
C SER A 93 5.59 -1.78 -10.37
N GLN A 94 5.74 -1.22 -9.18
CA GLN A 94 4.70 -0.77 -8.24
C GLN A 94 3.38 -1.58 -8.31
N PRO A 95 3.39 -2.88 -7.96
CA PRO A 95 2.25 -3.78 -8.21
C PRO A 95 0.98 -3.46 -7.42
N GLU A 96 1.04 -2.58 -6.41
CA GLU A 96 -0.10 -2.22 -5.57
C GLU A 96 -1.20 -1.42 -6.29
N PHE A 97 -0.90 -0.82 -7.44
CA PHE A 97 -1.87 -0.01 -8.20
C PHE A 97 -2.68 -0.81 -9.24
N SER A 98 -2.47 -2.13 -9.33
CA SER A 98 -3.10 -3.01 -10.32
C SER A 98 -4.25 -3.86 -9.76
N GLN A 99 -4.89 -3.47 -8.65
CA GLN A 99 -5.95 -4.22 -8.00
C GLN A 99 -7.29 -3.48 -8.07
N THR A 100 -8.41 -4.23 -8.17
CA THR A 100 -9.73 -3.65 -7.91
C THR A 100 -9.95 -3.41 -6.42
N PHE A 101 -10.91 -2.54 -6.07
CA PHE A 101 -11.27 -2.35 -4.65
C PHE A 101 -11.66 -3.67 -3.98
N ALA A 102 -12.39 -4.55 -4.67
CA ALA A 102 -12.76 -5.86 -4.15
C ALA A 102 -11.51 -6.71 -3.81
N GLN A 103 -10.57 -6.83 -4.74
CA GLN A 103 -9.34 -7.59 -4.53
C GLN A 103 -8.52 -7.03 -3.37
N TYR A 104 -8.39 -5.69 -3.31
CA TYR A 104 -7.66 -5.02 -2.24
C TYR A 104 -8.32 -5.23 -0.88
N TYR A 105 -9.62 -4.94 -0.77
CA TYR A 105 -10.39 -5.05 0.46
C TYR A 105 -10.40 -6.48 1.02
N TYR A 106 -10.76 -7.48 0.21
CA TYR A 106 -10.80 -8.86 0.66
C TYR A 106 -9.42 -9.43 0.99
N GLY A 107 -8.36 -8.96 0.34
CA GLY A 107 -6.98 -9.32 0.66
C GLY A 107 -6.49 -8.69 1.98
N ARG A 108 -7.03 -7.54 2.36
CA ARG A 108 -6.60 -6.78 3.55
C ARG A 108 -7.52 -6.99 4.76
N VAL A 109 -8.84 -6.98 4.61
CA VAL A 109 -9.81 -7.08 5.72
C VAL A 109 -10.29 -8.52 5.86
N THR A 110 -9.37 -9.42 6.20
CA THR A 110 -9.64 -10.87 6.31
C THR A 110 -10.18 -11.25 7.68
N ARG A 111 -10.93 -12.36 7.75
CA ARG A 111 -11.41 -12.93 9.04
C ARG A 111 -10.27 -13.19 10.03
N GLY A 112 -9.10 -13.65 9.53
CA GLY A 112 -7.92 -13.92 10.36
C GLY A 112 -7.37 -12.64 10.98
N ARG A 113 -7.24 -11.57 10.17
CA ARG A 113 -6.76 -10.25 10.63
C ARG A 113 -7.74 -9.62 11.61
N ILE A 114 -9.05 -9.71 11.37
CA ILE A 114 -10.08 -9.21 12.29
C ILE A 114 -9.96 -9.92 13.66
N ARG A 115 -9.98 -11.26 13.70
CA ARG A 115 -9.87 -12.01 14.99
C ARG A 115 -8.58 -11.69 15.74
N ARG A 116 -7.45 -11.58 15.02
CA ARG A 116 -6.18 -11.22 15.67
C ARG A 116 -6.22 -9.80 16.21
N GLY A 117 -6.69 -8.83 15.42
CA GLY A 117 -6.79 -7.45 15.87
C GLY A 117 -7.74 -7.26 17.05
N GLN A 118 -8.88 -7.97 17.10
CA GLN A 118 -9.79 -7.97 18.25
C GLN A 118 -9.09 -8.45 19.52
N ARG A 119 -8.32 -9.53 19.43
CA ARG A 119 -7.53 -10.02 20.55
C ARG A 119 -6.49 -8.98 21.00
N LEU A 120 -5.74 -8.40 20.08
CA LEU A 120 -4.76 -7.36 20.40
C LEU A 120 -5.38 -6.09 20.98
N LEU A 121 -6.58 -5.71 20.56
CA LEU A 121 -7.34 -4.63 21.19
C LEU A 121 -7.62 -4.92 22.67
N SER A 122 -7.96 -6.18 23.01
CA SER A 122 -8.19 -6.58 24.40
C SER A 122 -6.88 -6.74 25.18
N GLU A 123 -5.84 -7.32 24.57
CA GLU A 123 -4.53 -7.51 25.21
C GLU A 123 -3.85 -6.19 25.57
N HIS A 124 -4.05 -5.12 24.77
CA HIS A 124 -3.47 -3.80 24.96
C HIS A 124 -4.49 -2.74 25.44
N GLU A 125 -5.64 -3.14 25.97
CA GLU A 125 -6.78 -2.25 26.24
C GLU A 125 -6.41 -1.00 27.03
N GLU A 126 -5.80 -1.16 28.21
CA GLU A 126 -5.41 -0.05 29.09
C GLU A 126 -4.43 0.91 28.40
N PHE A 127 -3.44 0.35 27.71
CA PHE A 127 -2.44 1.11 26.98
C PHE A 127 -3.07 1.91 25.83
N LEU A 128 -3.94 1.29 25.04
CA LEU A 128 -4.64 1.94 23.93
C LEU A 128 -5.65 3.00 24.42
N GLN A 129 -6.25 2.81 25.60
CA GLN A 129 -7.07 3.84 26.23
C GLN A 129 -6.24 5.04 26.67
N ALA A 130 -5.03 4.83 27.22
CA ALA A 130 -4.11 5.91 27.56
C ALA A 130 -3.69 6.70 26.31
N LEU A 131 -3.34 6.02 25.21
CA LEU A 131 -3.03 6.66 23.94
C LEU A 131 -4.22 7.46 23.38
N THR A 132 -5.43 6.89 23.46
CA THR A 132 -6.66 7.59 23.01
C THR A 132 -6.88 8.87 23.82
N LYS A 133 -6.65 8.83 25.13
CA LYS A 133 -6.75 10.01 26.01
C LYS A 133 -5.69 11.07 25.68
N GLN A 134 -4.46 10.64 25.39
CA GLN A 134 -3.32 11.51 25.13
C GLN A 134 -3.37 12.16 23.75
N TYR A 135 -3.64 11.35 22.70
CA TYR A 135 -3.51 11.76 21.31
C TYR A 135 -4.85 11.95 20.59
N GLY A 136 -5.97 11.59 21.23
CA GLY A 136 -7.30 11.67 20.61
C GLY A 136 -7.59 10.60 19.55
N VAL A 137 -6.66 9.69 19.29
CA VAL A 137 -6.78 8.63 18.27
C VAL A 137 -7.28 7.34 18.92
N PRO A 138 -8.50 6.86 18.59
CA PRO A 138 -9.01 5.62 19.17
C PRO A 138 -8.14 4.41 18.83
N GLY A 139 -7.85 3.56 19.83
CA GLY A 139 -6.96 2.40 19.71
C GLY A 139 -7.29 1.46 18.56
N ARG A 140 -8.60 1.34 18.17
CA ARG A 140 -9.01 0.53 17.03
C ARG A 140 -8.34 0.93 15.72
N TYR A 141 -8.06 2.24 15.51
CA TYR A 141 -7.35 2.71 14.32
C TYR A 141 -5.88 2.35 14.37
N LEU A 142 -5.23 2.52 15.53
CA LEU A 142 -3.83 2.14 15.71
C LEU A 142 -3.62 0.65 15.42
N VAL A 143 -4.49 -0.21 15.94
CA VAL A 143 -4.46 -1.64 15.67
C VAL A 143 -4.79 -1.96 14.20
N ALA A 144 -5.68 -1.19 13.54
CA ALA A 144 -5.99 -1.36 12.14
C ALA A 144 -4.78 -1.01 11.24
N PHE A 145 -4.10 0.11 11.49
CA PHE A 145 -2.84 0.47 10.82
C PHE A 145 -1.80 -0.62 11.01
N TRP A 146 -1.51 -1.03 12.25
CA TRP A 146 -0.58 -2.11 12.56
C TRP A 146 -0.91 -3.42 11.81
N GLY A 147 -2.20 -3.73 11.73
CA GLY A 147 -2.69 -4.88 10.98
C GLY A 147 -2.46 -4.79 9.49
N LEU A 148 -2.65 -3.63 8.87
CA LEU A 148 -2.46 -3.44 7.43
C LEU A 148 -1.00 -3.32 7.04
N GLU A 149 -0.19 -2.60 7.83
CA GLU A 149 1.22 -2.38 7.55
C GLU A 149 2.04 -3.68 7.65
N THR A 150 1.96 -4.35 8.77
CA THR A 150 2.87 -5.46 9.06
C THR A 150 2.18 -6.76 9.45
N ASN A 151 0.85 -6.87 9.31
CA ASN A 151 0.09 -7.99 9.84
C ASN A 151 0.39 -8.20 11.34
N PHE A 152 0.36 -7.10 12.09
CA PHE A 152 0.66 -7.06 13.52
C PHE A 152 2.09 -7.53 13.82
N GLY A 153 3.07 -6.95 13.19
CA GLY A 153 4.49 -7.20 13.38
C GLY A 153 5.05 -8.50 12.79
N ARG A 154 4.22 -9.27 12.05
CA ARG A 154 4.69 -10.53 11.43
C ARG A 154 5.52 -10.31 10.17
N ASN A 155 5.35 -9.18 9.50
CA ASN A 155 5.95 -8.85 8.23
C ASN A 155 6.56 -7.44 8.29
N LEU A 156 7.67 -7.29 8.97
CA LEU A 156 8.37 -5.99 9.13
C LEU A 156 9.18 -5.59 7.88
N GLY A 157 9.25 -6.46 6.88
CA GLY A 157 10.15 -6.33 5.75
C GLY A 157 11.50 -7.04 6.00
N ARG A 158 12.23 -7.30 4.91
CA ARG A 158 13.51 -8.03 4.98
C ARG A 158 14.64 -7.31 4.21
N MET A 159 14.28 -6.26 3.46
CA MET A 159 15.27 -5.51 2.69
C MET A 159 16.16 -4.69 3.64
N PRO A 160 17.46 -4.59 3.37
CA PRO A 160 18.33 -3.70 4.11
C PRO A 160 17.93 -2.25 3.79
N VAL A 161 17.47 -1.51 4.80
CA VAL A 161 16.89 -0.17 4.61
C VAL A 161 17.93 0.81 4.05
N LEU A 162 19.15 0.81 4.58
CA LEU A 162 20.20 1.76 4.17
C LEU A 162 20.62 1.50 2.72
N ASP A 163 20.88 0.24 2.34
CA ASP A 163 21.25 -0.12 0.96
C ASP A 163 20.10 0.18 -0.03
N SER A 164 18.86 -0.08 0.40
CA SER A 164 17.67 0.24 -0.40
C SER A 164 17.53 1.74 -0.65
N LEU A 165 17.67 2.55 0.40
CA LEU A 165 17.60 4.01 0.30
C LEU A 165 18.77 4.58 -0.51
N ALA A 166 20.00 4.09 -0.32
CA ALA A 166 21.15 4.49 -1.11
C ALA A 166 20.97 4.17 -2.59
N THR A 167 20.47 2.96 -2.90
CA THR A 167 20.16 2.56 -4.28
C THR A 167 19.16 3.52 -4.93
N LEU A 168 18.08 3.90 -4.20
CA LEU A 168 17.06 4.83 -4.69
C LEU A 168 17.55 6.28 -4.73
N ALA A 169 18.44 6.68 -3.82
CA ALA A 169 19.09 7.99 -3.84
C ALA A 169 20.04 8.16 -5.04
N CYS A 170 20.55 7.05 -5.58
CA CYS A 170 21.38 7.03 -6.76
C CYS A 170 20.59 6.86 -8.07
N ASP A 171 19.26 6.60 -8.02
CA ASP A 171 18.39 6.57 -9.20
C ASP A 171 17.81 7.97 -9.46
N PRO A 172 17.92 8.53 -10.69
CA PRO A 172 17.48 9.90 -10.98
C PRO A 172 16.00 10.17 -10.74
N ARG A 173 15.16 9.15 -10.73
CA ARG A 173 13.69 9.30 -10.73
C ARG A 173 13.16 10.05 -9.49
N ARG A 174 13.69 9.76 -8.30
CA ARG A 174 13.28 10.39 -7.02
C ARG A 174 14.47 10.65 -6.12
N GLN A 175 15.59 10.99 -6.73
CA GLN A 175 16.90 11.13 -6.09
C GLN A 175 16.84 11.96 -4.81
N GLU A 176 16.34 13.19 -4.90
CA GLU A 176 16.33 14.13 -3.77
C GLU A 176 15.53 13.58 -2.58
N PHE A 177 14.33 13.05 -2.85
CA PHE A 177 13.49 12.46 -1.80
C PHE A 177 14.21 11.32 -1.06
N PHE A 178 14.82 10.39 -1.79
CA PHE A 178 15.49 9.26 -1.15
C PHE A 178 16.84 9.64 -0.54
N THR A 179 17.51 10.68 -1.02
CA THR A 179 18.67 11.27 -0.37
C THR A 179 18.31 11.80 1.02
N GLU A 180 17.23 12.58 1.14
CA GLU A 180 16.75 13.08 2.44
C GLU A 180 16.36 11.92 3.38
N GLU A 181 15.65 10.92 2.88
CA GLU A 181 15.28 9.74 3.69
C GLU A 181 16.51 8.95 4.14
N LEU A 182 17.54 8.82 3.30
CA LEU A 182 18.81 8.18 3.68
C LEU A 182 19.53 8.96 4.78
N MET A 183 19.65 10.30 4.66
CA MET A 183 20.27 11.14 5.69
C MET A 183 19.53 10.99 7.03
N HIS A 184 18.19 10.97 7.00
CA HIS A 184 17.40 10.70 8.19
C HIS A 184 17.66 9.30 8.77
N ALA A 185 17.74 8.26 7.92
CA ALA A 185 18.03 6.90 8.36
C ALA A 185 19.42 6.78 9.02
N LEU A 186 20.44 7.40 8.43
CA LEU A 186 21.79 7.43 8.99
C LEU A 186 21.84 8.12 10.36
N ALA A 187 21.12 9.23 10.53
CA ALA A 187 21.03 9.92 11.81
C ALA A 187 20.36 9.07 12.92
N LEU A 188 19.44 8.17 12.57
CA LEU A 188 18.80 7.26 13.53
C LEU A 188 19.78 6.25 14.14
N LEU A 189 20.82 5.82 13.42
CA LEU A 189 21.81 4.90 13.94
C LEU A 189 22.46 5.43 15.24
N GLN A 190 22.80 6.71 15.25
CA GLN A 190 23.40 7.33 16.43
C GLN A 190 22.35 7.59 17.51
N ARG A 191 21.22 8.21 17.14
CA ARG A 191 20.20 8.64 18.08
C ARG A 191 19.60 7.48 18.88
N GLU A 192 19.27 6.39 18.21
CA GLU A 192 18.58 5.24 18.82
C GLU A 192 19.54 4.07 19.15
N SER A 193 20.84 4.25 18.91
CA SER A 193 21.87 3.20 19.10
C SER A 193 21.53 1.92 18.30
N LEU A 194 21.01 2.09 17.08
CA LEU A 194 20.69 0.99 16.17
C LEU A 194 21.93 0.55 15.38
N SER A 195 22.03 -0.73 15.07
CA SER A 195 23.03 -1.20 14.10
C SER A 195 22.44 -1.18 12.68
N PRO A 196 23.27 -0.99 11.63
CA PRO A 196 22.80 -1.08 10.25
C PRO A 196 22.08 -2.39 9.93
N ALA A 197 22.52 -3.52 10.52
CA ALA A 197 21.93 -4.84 10.34
C ALA A 197 20.51 -4.97 10.91
N GLU A 198 20.15 -4.18 11.92
CA GLU A 198 18.81 -4.15 12.51
C GLU A 198 17.82 -3.37 11.65
N MET A 199 18.31 -2.44 10.82
CA MET A 199 17.45 -1.62 9.97
C MET A 199 16.96 -2.42 8.76
N ARG A 200 15.99 -3.33 9.02
CA ARG A 200 15.28 -4.11 8.00
C ARG A 200 13.90 -3.55 7.79
N GLY A 201 13.45 -3.52 6.54
CA GLY A 201 12.18 -2.91 6.21
C GLY A 201 11.67 -3.26 4.81
N SER A 202 10.90 -2.35 4.22
CA SER A 202 10.45 -2.43 2.83
C SER A 202 11.59 -2.08 1.85
N TRP A 203 11.36 -2.37 0.59
CA TRP A 203 12.27 -1.97 -0.50
C TRP A 203 12.43 -0.45 -0.65
N ALA A 204 11.44 0.32 -0.20
CA ALA A 204 11.45 1.79 -0.26
C ALA A 204 11.89 2.45 1.05
N GLY A 205 12.43 1.68 2.02
CA GLY A 205 12.96 2.23 3.27
C GLY A 205 11.95 2.38 4.41
N ALA A 206 10.71 1.91 4.26
CA ALA A 206 9.73 1.92 5.35
C ALA A 206 10.07 0.89 6.42
N MET A 207 9.93 1.26 7.71
CA MET A 207 10.57 0.57 8.85
C MET A 207 9.60 0.20 9.97
N GLY A 208 9.90 -0.92 10.63
CA GLY A 208 9.27 -1.34 11.87
C GLY A 208 7.79 -1.71 11.76
N HIS A 209 7.12 -1.84 12.90
CA HIS A 209 5.73 -2.27 13.01
C HIS A 209 4.73 -1.37 12.28
N THR A 210 5.03 -0.07 12.19
CA THR A 210 4.19 0.97 11.57
C THR A 210 4.66 1.38 10.18
N GLN A 211 5.72 0.76 9.65
CA GLN A 211 6.28 1.05 8.32
C GLN A 211 6.54 2.55 8.12
N PHE A 212 7.14 3.20 9.11
CA PHE A 212 7.53 4.60 9.01
C PHE A 212 8.69 4.79 8.06
N MET A 213 8.61 5.83 7.24
CA MET A 213 9.78 6.37 6.57
C MET A 213 10.74 6.98 7.60
N PRO A 214 12.06 7.04 7.33
CA PRO A 214 13.04 7.61 8.26
C PRO A 214 12.69 9.02 8.75
N SER A 215 12.19 9.87 7.88
CA SER A 215 11.72 11.21 8.23
C SER A 215 10.53 11.19 9.21
N ALA A 216 9.57 10.30 8.99
CA ALA A 216 8.44 10.11 9.90
C ALA A 216 8.90 9.57 11.26
N TYR A 217 9.86 8.63 11.27
CA TYR A 217 10.49 8.13 12.49
C TYR A 217 11.14 9.28 13.26
N ARG A 218 12.02 10.05 12.59
CA ARG A 218 12.73 11.17 13.20
C ARG A 218 11.80 12.17 13.86
N ASN A 219 10.67 12.49 13.20
CA ASN A 219 9.79 13.58 13.60
C ASN A 219 8.68 13.16 14.56
N HIS A 220 8.25 11.89 14.53
CA HIS A 220 7.03 11.45 15.21
C HIS A 220 7.18 10.21 16.08
N ALA A 221 8.34 9.53 16.04
CA ALA A 221 8.56 8.38 16.90
C ALA A 221 8.64 8.81 18.38
N ALA A 222 8.06 7.99 19.26
CA ALA A 222 7.93 8.27 20.68
C ALA A 222 8.13 6.99 21.49
N ASP A 223 8.82 7.12 22.64
CA ASP A 223 9.01 6.09 23.63
C ASP A 223 7.66 5.77 24.30
N GLY A 224 7.14 4.61 24.05
CA GLY A 224 5.83 4.17 24.53
C GLY A 224 5.88 3.17 25.69
N ASP A 225 7.05 2.58 25.96
CA ASP A 225 7.25 1.67 27.10
C ASP A 225 8.08 2.32 28.23
N GLY A 226 8.64 3.51 28.00
CA GLY A 226 9.31 4.33 29.02
C GLY A 226 10.76 3.86 29.34
N ASP A 227 11.40 3.14 28.40
CA ASP A 227 12.77 2.66 28.58
C ASP A 227 13.86 3.71 28.22
N GLY A 228 13.44 4.88 27.72
CA GLY A 228 14.29 5.99 27.31
C GLY A 228 14.84 5.86 25.90
N LYS A 229 14.38 4.91 25.09
CA LYS A 229 14.71 4.69 23.70
C LYS A 229 13.47 4.55 22.86
N VAL A 230 13.61 4.64 21.56
CA VAL A 230 12.53 4.32 20.62
C VAL A 230 12.96 3.19 19.70
N ASN A 231 12.20 2.08 19.68
CA ASN A 231 12.52 0.97 18.81
C ASN A 231 11.26 0.42 18.11
N LEU A 232 11.01 0.90 16.90
CA LEU A 232 9.83 0.51 16.13
C LEU A 232 9.86 -0.95 15.62
N TRP A 233 10.97 -1.68 15.77
CA TRP A 233 11.07 -3.10 15.38
C TRP A 233 10.80 -4.06 16.53
N ARG A 234 11.14 -3.69 17.78
CA ARG A 234 11.10 -4.58 18.94
C ARG A 234 10.01 -4.21 19.94
N SER A 235 9.64 -2.91 20.02
CA SER A 235 8.62 -2.42 20.93
C SER A 235 7.31 -2.12 20.17
N GLU A 236 6.30 -2.94 20.44
CA GLU A 236 4.93 -2.69 19.95
C GLU A 236 4.36 -1.41 20.57
N ARG A 237 4.77 -1.09 21.82
CA ARG A 237 4.34 0.12 22.53
C ARG A 237 4.89 1.37 21.88
N ASP A 238 6.17 1.38 21.52
CA ASP A 238 6.77 2.51 20.79
C ASP A 238 6.10 2.70 19.44
N ALA A 239 5.88 1.60 18.72
CA ALA A 239 5.26 1.66 17.43
C ALA A 239 3.82 2.20 17.47
N LEU A 240 3.01 1.76 18.44
CA LEU A 240 1.63 2.24 18.61
C LEU A 240 1.58 3.68 19.12
N THR A 241 2.49 4.06 20.03
CA THR A 241 2.61 5.45 20.51
C THR A 241 3.05 6.38 19.38
N SER A 242 4.05 5.96 18.62
CA SER A 242 4.53 6.70 17.44
C SER A 242 3.41 6.87 16.41
N GLY A 243 2.64 5.82 16.13
CA GLY A 243 1.49 5.88 15.24
C GLY A 243 0.41 6.86 15.72
N ALA A 244 0.11 6.86 17.03
CA ALA A 244 -0.84 7.79 17.64
C ALA A 244 -0.35 9.24 17.54
N ASN A 245 0.92 9.48 17.87
CA ASN A 245 1.55 10.79 17.76
C ASN A 245 1.53 11.31 16.31
N TYR A 246 1.89 10.45 15.36
CA TYR A 246 1.88 10.82 13.93
C TYR A 246 0.49 11.20 13.45
N LEU A 247 -0.54 10.39 13.71
CA LEU A 247 -1.91 10.69 13.32
C LEU A 247 -2.43 12.00 13.97
N ALA A 248 -2.11 12.24 15.24
CA ALA A 248 -2.45 13.49 15.93
C ALA A 248 -1.80 14.70 15.24
N ASN A 249 -0.50 14.61 14.90
CA ASN A 249 0.23 15.67 14.20
C ASN A 249 -0.26 15.87 12.75
N LEU A 250 -0.80 14.86 12.10
CA LEU A 250 -1.46 14.96 10.79
C LEU A 250 -2.86 15.62 10.88
N GLY A 251 -3.33 15.96 12.09
CA GLY A 251 -4.59 16.66 12.30
C GLY A 251 -5.79 15.77 12.57
N TRP A 252 -5.57 14.58 13.17
CA TRP A 252 -6.66 13.71 13.61
C TRP A 252 -7.65 14.47 14.48
N GLN A 253 -8.93 14.41 14.13
CA GLN A 253 -10.01 15.06 14.87
C GLN A 253 -10.58 14.10 15.92
N PRO A 254 -10.36 14.33 17.22
CA PRO A 254 -10.91 13.51 18.29
C PRO A 254 -12.45 13.46 18.22
N GLY A 255 -13.02 12.28 18.50
CA GLY A 255 -14.46 12.07 18.47
C GLY A 255 -15.08 11.92 17.07
N GLN A 256 -14.38 12.27 16.00
CA GLN A 256 -14.84 12.02 14.64
C GLN A 256 -14.46 10.62 14.15
N ARG A 257 -15.32 10.06 13.29
CA ARG A 257 -15.04 8.82 12.55
C ARG A 257 -14.22 9.13 11.29
N TRP A 258 -13.66 8.08 10.68
CA TRP A 258 -13.08 8.16 9.34
C TRP A 258 -14.14 8.32 8.24
N GLY A 259 -15.28 7.62 8.39
CA GLY A 259 -16.37 7.53 7.43
C GLY A 259 -17.36 6.44 7.81
N ARG A 260 -18.21 6.07 6.86
CA ARG A 260 -19.18 4.97 6.96
C ARG A 260 -19.72 4.56 5.61
N GLU A 261 -20.19 3.34 5.47
CA GLU A 261 -21.02 2.92 4.34
C GLU A 261 -22.39 3.59 4.40
N VAL A 262 -22.91 4.01 3.23
CA VAL A 262 -24.18 4.74 3.09
C VAL A 262 -24.99 4.19 1.92
N LEU A 263 -26.30 4.50 1.91
CA LEU A 263 -27.19 4.26 0.78
C LEU A 263 -27.28 5.51 -0.09
N LEU A 264 -27.20 5.32 -1.39
CA LEU A 264 -27.46 6.36 -2.40
C LEU A 264 -28.82 6.08 -3.06
N PRO A 265 -29.63 7.12 -3.37
CA PRO A 265 -30.87 6.95 -4.09
C PRO A 265 -30.60 6.54 -5.55
N GLU A 266 -31.63 5.98 -6.24
CA GLU A 266 -31.52 5.53 -7.61
C GLU A 266 -31.06 6.64 -8.58
N ALA A 267 -31.60 7.85 -8.43
CA ALA A 267 -31.24 9.01 -9.26
C ALA A 267 -30.10 9.85 -8.66
N PHE A 268 -29.12 9.22 -7.98
CA PHE A 268 -28.02 9.94 -7.35
C PHE A 268 -27.09 10.57 -8.41
N PRO A 269 -26.68 11.86 -8.24
CA PRO A 269 -25.78 12.54 -9.16
C PRO A 269 -24.32 12.11 -8.94
N TYR A 270 -23.91 10.99 -9.50
CA TYR A 270 -22.56 10.40 -9.31
C TYR A 270 -21.41 11.33 -9.70
N ALA A 271 -21.62 12.30 -10.59
CA ALA A 271 -20.62 13.33 -10.91
C ALA A 271 -20.16 14.14 -9.69
N ARG A 272 -20.91 14.10 -8.58
CA ARG A 272 -20.55 14.75 -7.31
C ARG A 272 -19.70 13.87 -6.38
N THR A 273 -19.37 12.64 -6.78
CA THR A 273 -18.52 11.75 -5.98
C THR A 273 -17.04 12.11 -6.09
N GLY A 274 -16.23 11.56 -5.18
CA GLY A 274 -14.78 11.73 -5.14
C GLY A 274 -14.32 12.73 -4.08
N LEU A 275 -13.07 12.60 -3.66
CA LEU A 275 -12.48 13.43 -2.58
C LEU A 275 -12.44 14.92 -2.90
N GLY A 276 -12.30 15.28 -4.19
CA GLY A 276 -12.31 16.67 -4.64
C GLY A 276 -13.66 17.37 -4.52
N ASN A 277 -14.73 16.64 -4.19
CA ASN A 277 -16.11 17.17 -4.11
C ASN A 277 -16.65 17.09 -2.67
N SER A 278 -15.94 17.69 -1.72
CA SER A 278 -16.43 17.79 -0.35
C SER A 278 -17.65 18.72 -0.26
N GLN A 279 -18.64 18.32 0.51
CA GLN A 279 -19.88 19.06 0.73
C GLN A 279 -20.35 18.88 2.18
N PRO A 280 -21.09 19.85 2.76
CA PRO A 280 -21.76 19.66 4.03
C PRO A 280 -22.72 18.46 4.05
N LEU A 281 -22.85 17.80 5.20
CA LEU A 281 -23.80 16.67 5.36
C LEU A 281 -25.24 17.06 5.01
N SER A 282 -25.62 18.30 5.26
CA SER A 282 -26.94 18.86 4.87
C SER A 282 -27.18 18.79 3.37
N VAL A 283 -26.13 18.96 2.54
CA VAL A 283 -26.21 18.81 1.07
C VAL A 283 -26.41 17.35 0.68
N TRP A 284 -25.61 16.43 1.23
CA TRP A 284 -25.75 15.01 0.98
C TRP A 284 -27.12 14.48 1.40
N ARG A 285 -27.64 14.95 2.54
CA ARG A 285 -29.00 14.67 2.99
C ARG A 285 -30.05 15.09 1.96
N ARG A 286 -29.97 16.33 1.43
CA ARG A 286 -30.89 16.81 0.39
C ARG A 286 -30.81 16.00 -0.91
N LEU A 287 -29.65 15.45 -1.22
CA LEU A 287 -29.43 14.54 -2.35
C LEU A 287 -29.92 13.11 -2.08
N GLY A 288 -30.52 12.85 -0.91
CA GLY A 288 -31.11 11.56 -0.57
C GLY A 288 -30.11 10.53 -0.02
N VAL A 289 -28.87 10.92 0.27
CA VAL A 289 -27.91 10.03 0.95
C VAL A 289 -28.41 9.73 2.35
N SER A 290 -28.38 8.46 2.73
CA SER A 290 -28.90 7.99 4.02
C SER A 290 -28.01 6.95 4.67
N PHE A 291 -28.22 6.71 5.96
CA PHE A 291 -27.60 5.58 6.66
C PHE A 291 -28.13 4.25 6.13
N LEU A 292 -27.42 3.16 6.40
CA LEU A 292 -27.80 1.79 5.96
C LEU A 292 -29.16 1.34 6.50
N ASP A 293 -29.62 1.91 7.62
CA ASP A 293 -30.93 1.65 8.21
C ASP A 293 -32.03 2.57 7.65
N GLY A 294 -31.73 3.34 6.60
CA GLY A 294 -32.66 4.25 5.94
C GLY A 294 -32.87 5.59 6.65
N ARG A 295 -32.28 5.82 7.83
CA ARG A 295 -32.36 7.10 8.51
C ARG A 295 -31.64 8.19 7.72
N ALA A 296 -32.22 9.38 7.64
CA ALA A 296 -31.58 10.52 7.01
C ALA A 296 -30.28 10.94 7.73
N LEU A 297 -29.32 11.49 6.98
CA LEU A 297 -28.13 12.10 7.55
C LEU A 297 -28.54 13.31 8.42
N PRO A 298 -27.73 13.68 9.45
CA PRO A 298 -27.99 14.86 10.24
C PRO A 298 -27.87 16.13 9.38
N ASP A 299 -28.64 17.16 9.78
CA ASP A 299 -28.63 18.46 9.12
C ASP A 299 -27.59 19.35 9.79
N VAL A 300 -26.33 19.13 9.45
CA VAL A 300 -25.19 19.87 10.02
C VAL A 300 -24.17 20.19 8.91
N ASP A 301 -23.38 21.21 9.13
CA ASP A 301 -22.37 21.71 8.18
C ASP A 301 -21.03 20.96 8.25
N MET A 302 -21.03 19.72 8.76
CA MET A 302 -19.83 18.90 8.76
C MET A 302 -19.51 18.46 7.33
N GLU A 303 -18.31 18.78 6.86
CA GLU A 303 -17.81 18.43 5.53
C GLU A 303 -17.61 16.92 5.37
N ALA A 304 -18.04 16.42 4.23
CA ALA A 304 -17.87 15.02 3.84
C ALA A 304 -17.79 14.86 2.32
N SER A 305 -17.15 13.79 1.87
CA SER A 305 -17.15 13.36 0.47
C SER A 305 -17.81 12.00 0.32
N VAL A 306 -18.47 11.76 -0.82
CA VAL A 306 -19.01 10.43 -1.17
C VAL A 306 -18.05 9.73 -2.11
N LEU A 307 -17.63 8.52 -1.76
CA LEU A 307 -16.77 7.65 -2.57
C LEU A 307 -17.53 6.41 -3.04
N VAL A 308 -17.28 6.00 -4.27
CA VAL A 308 -17.81 4.79 -4.90
C VAL A 308 -16.66 3.96 -5.52
N PRO A 309 -15.81 3.33 -4.69
CA PRO A 309 -14.54 2.76 -5.13
C PRO A 309 -14.66 1.57 -6.11
N ALA A 310 -15.86 1.01 -6.26
CA ALA A 310 -16.18 -0.05 -7.20
C ALA A 310 -17.31 0.36 -8.18
N GLY A 311 -17.44 1.66 -8.44
CA GLY A 311 -18.49 2.23 -9.28
C GLY A 311 -19.86 2.26 -8.61
N HIS A 312 -20.86 2.68 -9.35
CA HIS A 312 -22.24 2.88 -8.87
C HIS A 312 -22.94 1.60 -8.43
N GLU A 313 -22.51 0.45 -8.90
CA GLU A 313 -23.03 -0.86 -8.50
C GLU A 313 -22.41 -1.36 -7.17
N GLY A 314 -21.29 -0.78 -6.75
CA GLY A 314 -20.54 -1.15 -5.55
C GLY A 314 -21.02 -0.46 -4.28
N PRO A 315 -20.26 -0.61 -3.17
CA PRO A 315 -20.52 0.10 -1.93
C PRO A 315 -20.22 1.59 -2.07
N ALA A 316 -21.03 2.41 -1.40
CA ALA A 316 -20.80 3.85 -1.29
C ALA A 316 -20.38 4.21 0.13
N PHE A 317 -19.43 5.11 0.26
CA PHE A 317 -18.90 5.57 1.54
C PHE A 317 -19.02 7.08 1.67
N LEU A 318 -19.51 7.54 2.82
CA LEU A 318 -19.43 8.91 3.24
C LEU A 318 -18.19 9.04 4.13
N VAL A 319 -17.19 9.81 3.70
CA VAL A 319 -15.90 9.96 4.37
C VAL A 319 -15.71 11.37 4.92
N TYR A 320 -15.04 11.49 6.07
CA TYR A 320 -14.88 12.73 6.84
C TYR A 320 -13.41 13.15 6.93
N SER A 321 -13.11 14.23 7.65
CA SER A 321 -11.73 14.76 7.78
C SER A 321 -10.71 13.72 8.22
N ASN A 322 -11.05 12.80 9.13
CA ASN A 322 -10.12 11.74 9.54
C ASN A 322 -9.78 10.74 8.43
N PHE A 323 -10.59 10.62 7.39
CA PHE A 323 -10.23 9.88 6.19
C PHE A 323 -9.05 10.55 5.46
N ASN A 324 -9.08 11.89 5.37
CA ASN A 324 -7.98 12.65 4.76
C ASN A 324 -6.69 12.53 5.58
N VAL A 325 -6.80 12.42 6.91
CA VAL A 325 -5.64 12.12 7.77
C VAL A 325 -5.06 10.73 7.47
N ILE A 326 -5.90 9.71 7.30
CA ILE A 326 -5.44 8.38 6.88
C ILE A 326 -4.78 8.43 5.49
N MET A 327 -5.33 9.22 4.56
CA MET A 327 -4.74 9.44 3.23
C MET A 327 -3.36 10.13 3.27
N GLN A 328 -3.04 10.90 4.31
CA GLN A 328 -1.70 11.47 4.48
C GLN A 328 -0.67 10.42 4.92
N TRP A 329 -1.10 9.37 5.63
CA TRP A 329 -0.24 8.23 5.94
C TRP A 329 0.09 7.42 4.67
N ASN A 330 -0.92 7.12 3.87
CA ASN A 330 -0.76 6.43 2.59
C ASN A 330 -1.80 6.95 1.59
N ARG A 331 -1.34 7.50 0.47
CA ARG A 331 -2.17 8.21 -0.52
C ARG A 331 -3.10 7.32 -1.36
N SER A 332 -3.32 6.08 -0.95
CA SER A 332 -4.24 5.16 -1.61
C SER A 332 -5.63 5.21 -0.97
N GLU A 333 -6.67 5.56 -1.73
CA GLU A 333 -8.06 5.52 -1.26
C GLU A 333 -8.45 4.11 -0.79
N TYR A 334 -7.98 3.05 -1.47
CA TYR A 334 -8.27 1.67 -1.09
C TYR A 334 -7.63 1.30 0.24
N TYR A 335 -6.41 1.81 0.48
CA TYR A 335 -5.76 1.67 1.78
C TYR A 335 -6.56 2.38 2.87
N ALA A 336 -6.91 3.64 2.68
CA ALA A 336 -7.63 4.43 3.69
C ALA A 336 -9.01 3.83 4.02
N LEU A 337 -9.77 3.40 2.99
CA LEU A 337 -11.02 2.65 3.18
C LEU A 337 -10.78 1.35 3.97
N SER A 338 -9.71 0.62 3.67
CA SER A 338 -9.41 -0.65 4.36
C SER A 338 -8.99 -0.46 5.80
N VAL A 339 -8.25 0.63 6.14
CA VAL A 339 -7.95 1.02 7.54
C VAL A 339 -9.25 1.27 8.28
N GLY A 340 -10.11 2.13 7.74
CA GLY A 340 -11.38 2.50 8.38
C GLY A 340 -12.31 1.30 8.56
N LEU A 341 -12.47 0.50 7.52
CA LEU A 341 -13.30 -0.70 7.55
C LEU A 341 -12.74 -1.76 8.51
N LEU A 342 -11.43 -1.97 8.54
CA LEU A 342 -10.82 -2.87 9.52
C LEU A 342 -11.04 -2.36 10.93
N ALA A 343 -10.81 -1.06 11.20
CA ALA A 343 -11.03 -0.47 12.51
C ALA A 343 -12.48 -0.65 13.00
N ASP A 344 -13.47 -0.49 12.12
CA ASP A 344 -14.87 -0.73 12.47
C ASP A 344 -15.17 -2.24 12.71
N ARG A 345 -14.58 -3.13 11.90
CA ARG A 345 -14.68 -4.59 12.09
C ARG A 345 -14.08 -5.07 13.42
N LEU A 346 -13.00 -4.42 13.86
CA LEU A 346 -12.36 -4.74 15.15
C LEU A 346 -13.26 -4.47 16.34
N VAL A 347 -14.18 -3.52 16.25
CA VAL A 347 -15.15 -3.18 17.32
C VAL A 347 -16.56 -3.70 17.04
N GLY A 348 -16.68 -4.74 16.23
CA GLY A 348 -17.93 -5.50 16.07
C GLY A 348 -18.84 -5.06 14.91
N ALA A 349 -18.42 -4.13 14.05
CA ALA A 349 -19.21 -3.82 12.85
C ALA A 349 -19.36 -5.06 11.95
N GLY A 350 -20.49 -5.18 11.26
CA GLY A 350 -20.79 -6.22 10.28
C GLY A 350 -19.95 -6.10 8.99
N PRO A 351 -20.04 -7.06 8.06
CA PRO A 351 -19.49 -6.92 6.72
C PRO A 351 -20.18 -5.77 5.97
N LEU A 352 -19.61 -5.38 4.81
CA LEU A 352 -20.26 -4.40 3.94
C LEU A 352 -21.67 -4.85 3.58
N ALA A 353 -22.62 -3.93 3.66
CA ALA A 353 -24.03 -4.17 3.29
C ALA A 353 -24.15 -4.39 1.79
N ARG A 354 -23.38 -3.65 1.00
CA ARG A 354 -23.27 -3.80 -0.45
C ARG A 354 -21.83 -4.23 -0.82
N PRO A 355 -21.53 -5.55 -0.82
CA PRO A 355 -20.18 -6.04 -1.06
C PRO A 355 -19.75 -5.74 -2.51
N PRO A 356 -18.47 -5.32 -2.74
CA PRO A 356 -17.97 -5.10 -4.10
C PRO A 356 -17.88 -6.42 -4.87
N SER A 357 -18.18 -6.38 -6.18
CA SER A 357 -18.09 -7.55 -7.06
C SER A 357 -16.65 -8.04 -7.20
N THR A 358 -16.46 -9.36 -7.10
CA THR A 358 -15.20 -10.04 -7.34
C THR A 358 -15.01 -10.50 -8.80
N SER A 359 -16.02 -10.33 -9.65
CA SER A 359 -15.97 -10.75 -11.05
C SER A 359 -15.24 -9.77 -11.97
N GLN A 360 -15.00 -8.55 -11.50
CA GLN A 360 -14.31 -7.53 -12.27
C GLN A 360 -12.80 -7.80 -12.25
N ALA A 361 -12.17 -7.83 -13.43
CA ALA A 361 -10.72 -7.90 -13.55
C ALA A 361 -10.08 -6.52 -13.25
N ALA A 362 -8.91 -6.54 -12.63
CA ALA A 362 -8.11 -5.33 -12.52
C ALA A 362 -7.59 -4.92 -13.90
N LEU A 363 -7.51 -3.61 -14.13
CA LEU A 363 -6.90 -3.08 -15.34
C LEU A 363 -5.39 -3.26 -15.29
N SER A 364 -4.78 -3.59 -16.43
CA SER A 364 -3.33 -3.57 -16.53
C SER A 364 -2.81 -2.13 -16.49
N ARG A 365 -1.56 -1.94 -16.07
CA ARG A 365 -0.90 -0.63 -16.12
C ARG A 365 -0.98 -0.03 -17.53
N GLN A 366 -0.73 -0.83 -18.56
CA GLN A 366 -0.79 -0.41 -19.95
C GLN A 366 -2.20 0.06 -20.35
N THR A 367 -3.24 -0.60 -19.87
CA THR A 367 -4.64 -0.19 -20.11
C THR A 367 -4.93 1.15 -19.44
N VAL A 368 -4.45 1.36 -18.20
CA VAL A 368 -4.63 2.65 -17.51
C VAL A 368 -3.86 3.76 -18.22
N GLU A 369 -2.61 3.52 -18.65
CA GLU A 369 -1.83 4.49 -19.44
C GLU A 369 -2.51 4.85 -20.76
N ALA A 370 -3.07 3.86 -21.47
CA ALA A 370 -3.82 4.10 -22.69
C ALA A 370 -5.08 4.94 -22.43
N MET A 371 -5.81 4.62 -21.37
CA MET A 371 -6.98 5.38 -20.92
C MET A 371 -6.62 6.83 -20.57
N GLN A 372 -5.52 7.06 -19.82
CA GLN A 372 -5.04 8.41 -19.49
C GLN A 372 -4.67 9.20 -20.76
N ARG A 373 -3.97 8.57 -21.73
CA ARG A 373 -3.67 9.20 -23.04
C ARG A 373 -4.93 9.59 -23.78
N GLN A 374 -5.93 8.72 -23.87
CA GLN A 374 -7.17 8.99 -24.58
C GLN A 374 -7.98 10.10 -23.90
N LEU A 375 -8.09 10.10 -22.57
CA LEU A 375 -8.75 11.17 -21.81
C LEU A 375 -8.07 12.52 -22.06
N ASN A 376 -6.74 12.58 -21.94
CA ASN A 376 -5.97 13.81 -22.16
C ASN A 376 -6.11 14.30 -23.62
N HIS A 377 -6.10 13.38 -24.61
CA HIS A 377 -6.31 13.69 -26.02
C HIS A 377 -7.69 14.31 -26.28
N LEU A 378 -8.72 13.85 -25.57
CA LEU A 378 -10.08 14.37 -25.68
C LEU A 378 -10.32 15.65 -24.83
N GLY A 379 -9.30 16.16 -24.16
CA GLY A 379 -9.34 17.39 -23.36
C GLY A 379 -9.76 17.21 -21.91
N PHE A 380 -9.90 15.97 -21.43
CA PHE A 380 -10.15 15.67 -20.01
C PHE A 380 -8.80 15.51 -19.28
N ASN A 381 -8.58 16.28 -18.22
CA ASN A 381 -7.30 16.26 -17.49
C ASN A 381 -7.16 15.03 -16.59
N ALA A 382 -6.63 13.94 -17.16
CA ALA A 382 -6.35 12.71 -16.40
C ALA A 382 -5.02 12.74 -15.61
N GLY A 383 -4.27 13.84 -15.66
CA GLY A 383 -2.94 13.97 -15.07
C GLY A 383 -1.83 13.37 -15.93
N GLU A 384 -0.72 12.99 -15.29
CA GLU A 384 0.39 12.29 -15.95
C GLU A 384 -0.03 10.89 -16.42
N ILE A 385 0.62 10.42 -17.47
CA ILE A 385 0.41 9.06 -17.99
C ILE A 385 1.33 8.10 -17.21
N ASP A 386 0.93 7.78 -16.01
CA ASP A 386 1.71 6.99 -15.04
C ASP A 386 1.18 5.55 -14.84
N GLY A 387 0.01 5.25 -15.45
CA GLY A 387 -0.65 3.94 -15.30
C GLY A 387 -1.30 3.74 -13.92
N VAL A 388 -1.53 4.81 -13.15
CA VAL A 388 -2.19 4.78 -11.85
C VAL A 388 -3.60 5.36 -11.96
N LEU A 389 -4.61 4.62 -11.51
CA LEU A 389 -5.99 5.10 -11.44
C LEU A 389 -6.18 6.00 -10.19
N GLY A 390 -5.53 7.17 -10.22
CA GLY A 390 -5.59 8.16 -9.14
C GLY A 390 -6.82 9.07 -9.22
N SER A 391 -6.91 10.02 -8.28
CA SER A 391 -8.04 10.96 -8.17
C SER A 391 -8.23 11.84 -9.41
N MET A 392 -7.15 12.27 -10.07
CA MET A 392 -7.24 13.06 -11.31
C MET A 392 -7.81 12.22 -12.46
N THR A 393 -7.32 11.00 -12.65
CA THR A 393 -7.83 10.07 -13.68
C THR A 393 -9.31 9.74 -13.43
N GLN A 394 -9.71 9.49 -12.18
CA GLN A 394 -11.10 9.26 -11.83
C GLN A 394 -11.98 10.51 -12.06
N SER A 395 -11.46 11.72 -11.81
CA SER A 395 -12.19 12.96 -12.10
C SER A 395 -12.40 13.14 -13.61
N ALA A 396 -11.34 12.94 -14.41
CA ALA A 396 -11.42 12.99 -15.85
C ALA A 396 -12.41 11.96 -16.42
N LEU A 397 -12.45 10.74 -15.85
CA LEU A 397 -13.45 9.73 -16.20
C LEU A 397 -14.87 10.19 -15.91
N ARG A 398 -15.14 10.78 -14.73
CA ARG A 398 -16.46 11.33 -14.40
C ARG A 398 -16.90 12.40 -15.38
N GLU A 399 -16.01 13.32 -15.75
CA GLU A 399 -16.29 14.37 -16.72
C GLU A 399 -16.58 13.78 -18.11
N PHE A 400 -15.77 12.79 -18.54
CA PHE A 400 -16.00 12.07 -19.79
C PHE A 400 -17.34 11.33 -19.80
N GLN A 401 -17.63 10.57 -18.75
CA GLN A 401 -18.90 9.83 -18.59
C GLN A 401 -20.09 10.79 -18.64
N ALA A 402 -20.04 11.89 -17.88
CA ALA A 402 -21.09 12.91 -17.87
C ALA A 402 -21.32 13.52 -19.28
N SER A 403 -20.27 13.87 -20.01
CA SER A 403 -20.36 14.44 -21.35
C SER A 403 -20.89 13.46 -22.41
N ASN A 404 -20.87 12.16 -22.13
CA ASN A 404 -21.38 11.11 -23.00
C ASN A 404 -22.72 10.52 -22.53
N GLY A 405 -23.40 11.13 -21.52
CA GLY A 405 -24.70 10.68 -21.00
C GLY A 405 -24.64 9.35 -20.25
N MET A 406 -23.46 9.00 -19.71
CA MET A 406 -23.22 7.80 -18.91
C MET A 406 -23.37 8.12 -17.42
N ILE A 407 -23.47 7.08 -16.56
CA ILE A 407 -23.37 7.27 -15.12
C ILE A 407 -21.95 7.72 -14.78
N ALA A 408 -21.83 8.94 -14.27
CA ALA A 408 -20.55 9.62 -14.06
C ALA A 408 -19.91 9.27 -12.70
N ASP A 409 -19.65 7.98 -12.46
CA ASP A 409 -19.09 7.46 -11.20
C ASP A 409 -17.56 7.45 -11.13
N GLY A 410 -16.89 7.71 -12.26
CA GLY A 410 -15.43 7.69 -12.38
C GLY A 410 -14.82 6.29 -12.37
N TYR A 411 -15.65 5.25 -12.51
CA TYR A 411 -15.19 3.87 -12.58
C TYR A 411 -15.00 3.43 -14.03
N PRO A 412 -13.83 2.86 -14.39
CA PRO A 412 -13.51 2.45 -15.76
C PRO A 412 -14.10 1.07 -16.08
N ASP A 413 -15.42 0.97 -16.11
CA ASP A 413 -16.10 -0.25 -16.56
C ASP A 413 -15.90 -0.48 -18.06
N ARG A 414 -16.27 -1.66 -18.54
CA ARG A 414 -16.13 -2.02 -19.95
C ARG A 414 -16.89 -1.06 -20.88
N GLY A 415 -18.07 -0.61 -20.48
CA GLY A 415 -18.86 0.35 -21.27
C GLY A 415 -18.15 1.68 -21.42
N THR A 416 -17.59 2.19 -20.35
CA THR A 416 -16.77 3.43 -20.32
C THR A 416 -15.52 3.28 -21.20
N LEU A 417 -14.77 2.17 -21.08
CA LEU A 417 -13.56 1.93 -21.86
C LEU A 417 -13.86 1.83 -23.35
N CYS A 418 -14.90 1.10 -23.76
CA CYS A 418 -15.30 1.02 -25.18
C CYS A 418 -15.72 2.39 -25.72
N ARG A 419 -16.51 3.14 -24.94
CA ARG A 419 -16.95 4.48 -25.36
C ARG A 419 -15.78 5.46 -25.49
N LEU A 420 -14.78 5.35 -24.62
CA LEU A 420 -13.57 6.16 -24.67
C LEU A 420 -12.76 5.84 -25.92
N SER A 421 -12.56 4.56 -26.25
CA SER A 421 -11.88 4.13 -27.48
C SER A 421 -12.58 4.62 -28.73
N GLU A 422 -13.92 4.49 -28.83
CA GLU A 422 -14.72 5.01 -29.93
C GLU A 422 -14.53 6.52 -30.12
N ARG A 423 -14.54 7.30 -29.03
CA ARG A 423 -14.40 8.76 -29.06
C ARG A 423 -13.00 9.23 -29.42
N SER A 424 -11.97 8.45 -29.08
CA SER A 424 -10.57 8.73 -29.43
C SER A 424 -10.18 8.25 -30.83
N GLY A 425 -11.07 7.55 -31.54
CA GLY A 425 -10.82 7.04 -32.89
C GLY A 425 -10.18 5.64 -32.94
N ASP A 426 -10.12 4.95 -31.78
CA ASP A 426 -9.66 3.57 -31.71
C ASP A 426 -10.80 2.60 -32.04
N THR A 427 -10.48 1.56 -32.81
CA THR A 427 -11.48 0.55 -33.26
C THR A 427 -11.68 -0.61 -32.29
N SER A 428 -10.83 -0.74 -31.30
CA SER A 428 -10.88 -1.78 -30.26
C SER A 428 -11.11 -1.17 -28.87
N CYS A 429 -11.98 -1.81 -28.07
CA CYS A 429 -12.09 -1.45 -26.67
C CYS A 429 -10.76 -1.72 -25.94
N LEU A 430 -10.39 -0.83 -25.03
CA LEU A 430 -9.24 -0.98 -24.13
C LEU A 430 -9.32 -2.24 -23.25
#